data_2efb93247e803b04652d6e09699233de
#
_entry.id   2efb93247e803b04652d6e09699233de
#
_cell.length_a   1.000
_cell.length_b   1.000
_cell.length_c   1.000
_cell.angle_alpha   90.00
_cell.angle_beta   90.00
_cell.angle_gamma   90.00
#
_symmetry.space_group_name_H-M   'P 1'
#
loop_
_entity.id
_entity.type
_entity.pdbx_description
1 polymer ?
#
loop_
_entity_poly.entity_id
_entity_poly.type
_entity_poly.pdbx_seq_one_letter_code
_entity_poly.pdbx_strand_id
1 'polypeptide(L)'
;MPPPGLSPLININGRVRIPDGLTDSTVSEVKNVANQSFTQQLRDYSDFAQQTGRSFDLYMTPTTNISGPLQDVIDSGLMNRLHIPQ
;
A
#
# COMPACT_ATOMS: atom_id res chain seq x y z
N MET A 1 0.36 -7.98 -20.16
CA MET A 1 0.49 -6.53 -19.88
C MET A 1 -0.87 -5.88 -19.98
N PRO A 2 -1.29 -5.12 -18.98
CA PRO A 2 -2.59 -4.45 -19.09
C PRO A 2 -2.58 -3.41 -20.21
N PRO A 3 -3.75 -3.12 -20.84
CA PRO A 3 -3.84 -2.07 -21.83
C PRO A 3 -3.44 -0.70 -21.28
N PRO A 4 -2.95 0.21 -22.13
CA PRO A 4 -2.65 1.58 -21.68
C PRO A 4 -3.87 2.25 -21.04
N GLY A 5 -3.66 2.98 -19.95
CA GLY A 5 -4.71 3.69 -19.24
C GLY A 5 -5.46 2.88 -18.20
N LEU A 6 -5.18 1.59 -18.07
CA LEU A 6 -5.76 0.76 -17.02
C LEU A 6 -4.73 0.52 -15.92
N SER A 7 -5.16 0.69 -14.67
CA SER A 7 -4.34 0.35 -13.51
C SER A 7 -4.17 -1.15 -13.42
N PRO A 8 -2.99 -1.64 -12.97
CA PRO A 8 -2.79 -3.08 -12.78
C PRO A 8 -3.74 -3.62 -11.72
N LEU A 9 -4.23 -4.83 -11.97
CA LEU A 9 -5.19 -5.51 -11.12
C LEU A 9 -4.49 -6.67 -10.44
N ILE A 10 -4.65 -6.77 -9.12
CA ILE A 10 -4.14 -7.89 -8.35
C ILE A 10 -5.28 -8.68 -7.72
N ASN A 11 -5.03 -9.96 -7.46
CA ASN A 11 -5.96 -10.83 -6.75
C ASN A 11 -5.24 -11.35 -5.51
N ILE A 12 -5.79 -11.07 -4.34
CA ILE A 12 -5.19 -11.47 -3.07
C ILE A 12 -6.28 -11.87 -2.08
N ASN A 13 -6.13 -13.06 -1.47
CA ASN A 13 -7.05 -13.57 -0.47
C ASN A 13 -8.51 -13.57 -0.96
N GLY A 14 -8.73 -13.87 -2.24
CA GLY A 14 -10.07 -13.90 -2.86
C GLY A 14 -10.65 -12.54 -3.21
N ARG A 15 -9.89 -11.46 -3.04
CA ARG A 15 -10.33 -10.10 -3.36
C ARG A 15 -9.53 -9.52 -4.52
N VAL A 16 -10.22 -8.77 -5.38
CA VAL A 16 -9.59 -8.01 -6.46
C VAL A 16 -9.30 -6.62 -5.94
N ARG A 17 -8.06 -6.15 -6.13
CA ARG A 17 -7.60 -4.82 -5.74
C ARG A 17 -6.87 -4.16 -6.89
N ILE A 18 -6.95 -2.84 -6.96
CA ILE A 18 -6.24 -2.05 -7.96
C ILE A 18 -5.36 -1.05 -7.21
N PRO A 19 -4.07 -1.37 -7.00
CA PRO A 19 -3.16 -0.43 -6.34
C PRO A 19 -2.87 0.79 -7.22
N ASP A 20 -2.48 1.90 -6.59
CA ASP A 20 -2.11 3.10 -7.34
C ASP A 20 -0.86 2.88 -8.20
N GLY A 21 0.05 2.03 -7.73
CA GLY A 21 1.24 1.68 -8.50
C GLY A 21 1.64 0.23 -8.28
N LEU A 22 2.15 -0.40 -9.33
CA LEU A 22 2.65 -1.77 -9.27
C LEU A 22 3.82 -1.93 -10.23
N THR A 23 4.97 -2.33 -9.69
CA THR A 23 6.15 -2.70 -10.48
C THR A 23 6.57 -4.12 -10.10
N ASP A 24 7.63 -4.63 -10.72
CA ASP A 24 8.17 -5.95 -10.38
C ASP A 24 8.70 -6.00 -8.94
N SER A 25 9.05 -4.86 -8.36
CA SER A 25 9.67 -4.79 -7.03
C SER A 25 8.82 -4.10 -5.97
N THR A 26 7.72 -3.42 -6.34
CA THR A 26 7.00 -2.53 -5.42
C THR A 26 5.50 -2.52 -5.68
N VAL A 27 4.72 -2.50 -4.59
CA VAL A 27 3.31 -2.13 -4.58
C VAL A 27 3.21 -0.77 -3.92
N SER A 28 2.47 0.16 -4.51
CA SER A 28 2.34 1.53 -3.97
C SER A 28 0.88 1.91 -3.82
N GLU A 29 0.59 2.66 -2.76
CA GLU A 29 -0.74 3.22 -2.51
C GLU A 29 -0.60 4.63 -1.99
N VAL A 30 -1.48 5.54 -2.42
CA VAL A 30 -1.47 6.94 -2.00
C VAL A 30 -2.71 7.21 -1.16
N LYS A 31 -2.53 7.71 0.06
CA LYS A 31 -3.62 8.04 0.98
C LYS A 31 -3.45 9.47 1.48
N ASN A 32 -4.15 10.39 0.86
CA ASN A 32 -4.17 11.80 1.27
C ASN A 32 -5.36 12.04 2.21
N VAL A 33 -5.22 11.61 3.46
CA VAL A 33 -6.30 11.62 4.47
C VAL A 33 -5.76 12.15 5.79
N ALA A 34 -6.67 12.62 6.65
CA ALA A 34 -6.31 13.12 7.98
C ALA A 34 -5.92 11.97 8.93
N ASN A 35 -6.58 10.82 8.80
CA ASN A 35 -6.37 9.66 9.67
C ASN A 35 -6.32 8.40 8.82
N GLN A 36 -5.39 7.51 9.11
CA GLN A 36 -5.27 6.22 8.41
C GLN A 36 -5.13 5.09 9.41
N SER A 37 -6.02 4.11 9.30
CA SER A 37 -5.95 2.87 10.06
C SER A 37 -5.40 1.75 9.18
N PHE A 38 -5.10 0.59 9.79
CA PHE A 38 -4.65 -0.59 9.05
C PHE A 38 -5.89 -1.33 8.52
N THR A 39 -6.44 -0.82 7.42
CA THR A 39 -7.65 -1.35 6.79
C THR A 39 -7.42 -2.68 6.10
N GLN A 40 -8.49 -3.38 5.73
CA GLN A 40 -8.39 -4.62 4.97
C GLN A 40 -7.68 -4.39 3.64
N GLN A 41 -7.92 -3.26 2.99
CA GLN A 41 -7.23 -2.90 1.75
C GLN A 41 -5.71 -2.86 1.95
N LEU A 42 -5.24 -2.20 3.01
CA LEU A 42 -3.80 -2.13 3.29
C LEU A 42 -3.23 -3.49 3.71
N ARG A 43 -4.03 -4.30 4.42
CA ARG A 43 -3.63 -5.68 4.75
C ARG A 43 -3.42 -6.50 3.48
N ASP A 44 -4.35 -6.39 2.53
CA ASP A 44 -4.26 -7.12 1.27
C ASP A 44 -3.02 -6.73 0.47
N TYR A 45 -2.69 -5.43 0.40
CA TYR A 45 -1.47 -4.98 -0.29
C TYR A 45 -0.21 -5.46 0.44
N SER A 46 -0.22 -5.44 1.76
CA SER A 46 0.91 -5.93 2.54
C SER A 46 1.12 -7.43 2.32
N ASP A 47 0.04 -8.21 2.34
CA ASP A 47 0.10 -9.66 2.10
C ASP A 47 0.59 -9.96 0.67
N PHE A 48 0.09 -9.23 -0.31
CA PHE A 48 0.51 -9.39 -1.69
C PHE A 48 2.00 -9.08 -1.85
N ALA A 49 2.47 -8.02 -1.24
CA ALA A 49 3.88 -7.65 -1.30
C ALA A 49 4.75 -8.76 -0.71
N GLN A 50 4.38 -9.29 0.45
CA GLN A 50 5.13 -10.37 1.10
C GLN A 50 5.14 -11.64 0.26
N GLN A 51 3.99 -12.03 -0.31
CA GLN A 51 3.87 -13.25 -1.09
C GLN A 51 4.63 -13.18 -2.41
N THR A 52 4.84 -11.98 -2.95
CA THR A 52 5.47 -11.79 -4.25
C THR A 52 6.89 -11.24 -4.15
N GLY A 53 7.41 -11.04 -2.95
CA GLY A 53 8.76 -10.49 -2.75
C GLY A 53 8.87 -9.01 -3.10
N ARG A 54 7.75 -8.28 -3.11
CA ARG A 54 7.73 -6.84 -3.35
C ARG A 54 7.79 -6.07 -2.05
N SER A 55 8.25 -4.83 -2.08
CA SER A 55 8.05 -3.90 -0.97
C SER A 55 6.70 -3.21 -1.12
N PHE A 56 6.13 -2.76 0.00
CA PHE A 56 4.90 -1.98 0.00
C PHE A 56 5.22 -0.56 0.44
N ASP A 57 4.97 0.40 -0.45
CA ASP A 57 5.20 1.82 -0.20
C ASP A 57 3.85 2.52 -0.03
N LEU A 58 3.62 3.07 1.16
CA LEU A 58 2.41 3.81 1.49
C LEU A 58 2.74 5.30 1.57
N TYR A 59 2.24 6.07 0.60
CA TYR A 59 2.46 7.52 0.53
C TYR A 59 1.34 8.24 1.28
N MET A 60 1.71 9.05 2.24
CA MET A 60 0.78 9.86 3.05
C MET A 60 1.35 11.25 3.24
N THR A 61 0.50 12.20 3.66
CA THR A 61 0.99 13.52 4.04
C THR A 61 1.74 13.42 5.37
N PRO A 62 2.69 14.33 5.65
CA PRO A 62 3.42 14.30 6.92
C PRO A 62 2.53 14.44 8.15
N THR A 63 1.35 15.03 8.00
CA THR A 63 0.43 15.30 9.12
C THR A 63 -0.66 14.23 9.28
N THR A 64 -0.68 13.18 8.44
CA THR A 64 -1.64 12.07 8.59
C THR A 64 -1.42 11.39 9.94
N ASN A 65 -2.49 11.28 10.73
CA ASN A 65 -2.47 10.51 11.96
C ASN A 65 -2.58 9.02 11.64
N ILE A 66 -1.72 8.22 12.23
CA ILE A 66 -1.63 6.78 11.97
C ILE A 66 -2.11 6.03 13.20
N SER A 67 -2.97 5.02 12.99
CA SER A 67 -3.41 4.14 14.08
C SER A 67 -2.25 3.32 14.64
N GLY A 68 -2.39 2.85 15.88
CA GLY A 68 -1.39 1.98 16.51
C GLY A 68 -1.08 0.73 15.70
N PRO A 69 -2.08 -0.05 15.25
CA PRO A 69 -1.83 -1.22 14.41
C PRO A 69 -1.07 -0.91 13.12
N LEU A 70 -1.35 0.20 12.45
CA LEU A 70 -0.63 0.60 11.24
C LEU A 70 0.81 1.00 11.58
N GLN A 71 1.02 1.74 12.68
CA GLN A 71 2.36 2.11 13.12
C GLN A 71 3.20 0.87 13.41
N ASP A 72 2.60 -0.16 14.04
CA ASP A 72 3.30 -1.41 14.33
C ASP A 72 3.79 -2.10 13.06
N VAL A 73 2.98 -2.11 12.00
CA VAL A 73 3.36 -2.71 10.72
C VAL A 73 4.51 -1.93 10.08
N ILE A 74 4.45 -0.61 10.12
CA ILE A 74 5.53 0.25 9.60
C ILE A 74 6.82 0.00 10.39
N ASP A 75 6.74 -0.05 11.71
CA ASP A 75 7.91 -0.26 12.58
C ASP A 75 8.53 -1.65 12.37
N SER A 76 7.72 -2.64 11.98
CA SER A 76 8.22 -4.00 11.71
C SER A 76 8.98 -4.11 10.40
N GLY A 77 8.95 -3.10 9.54
CA GLY A 77 9.62 -3.12 8.24
C GLY A 77 8.82 -3.74 7.11
N LEU A 78 7.57 -4.17 7.37
CA LEU A 78 6.71 -4.77 6.34
C LEU A 78 6.11 -3.74 5.39
N MET A 79 6.17 -2.47 5.76
CA MET A 79 5.58 -1.38 4.98
C MET A 79 6.44 -0.13 5.16
N ASN A 80 6.68 0.57 4.06
CA ASN A 80 7.41 1.84 4.09
C ASN A 80 6.42 2.99 4.10
N ARG A 81 6.58 3.91 5.05
CA ARG A 81 5.83 5.16 5.03
C ARG A 81 6.63 6.20 4.28
N LEU A 82 6.07 6.74 3.21
CA LEU A 82 6.68 7.80 2.42
C LEU A 82 5.76 9.01 2.44
N HIS A 83 6.33 10.18 2.11
CA HIS A 83 5.55 11.42 2.09
C HIS A 83 5.16 11.76 0.66
N ILE A 84 3.90 12.16 0.49
CA ILE A 84 3.44 12.72 -0.78
C ILE A 84 4.25 14.01 -1.02
N PRO A 85 4.83 14.19 -2.21
CA PRO A 85 5.56 15.43 -2.52
C PRO A 85 4.66 16.66 -2.34
N GLN A 86 5.21 17.71 -1.71
CA GLN A 86 4.51 18.97 -1.43
C GLN A 86 4.91 20.04 -2.42
#